data_5d399426f87f0a86ca320d383bfef001
#
_entry.id   5d399426f87f0a86ca320d383bfef001
#
_cell.length_a   1.000
_cell.length_b   1.000
_cell.length_c   1.000
_cell.angle_alpha   90.00
_cell.angle_beta   90.00
_cell.angle_gamma   90.00
#
_symmetry.space_group_name_H-M   'P 1'
#
loop_
_entity.id
_entity.type
_entity.pdbx_description
1 polymer ?
#
loop_
_entity_poly.entity_id
_entity_poly.type
_entity_poly.pdbx_seq_one_letter_code
_entity_poly.pdbx_strand_id
1 'polypeptide(L)'
;RLGTPAVRPGDALFCRTDVRFTHDYVTPMAAALFREFLGAEARVEGTDSTYAFRDHLTFLDRVMSPKHREMGLLAHANALKTTQEAFCKAQGIRLYDEVPGGGSEAICHNAVLEDIALPGQLVIGSDSHTCTAGALGAFAFGVGATDVANAWFTKDIRVVVPDVVRVDLHGAMPDHVSAKDVMLKILADPYIKEGKAIGQVLEFAGDGVTRMNLDERATLTNMAVEGAATTGI
;
A
#
# COMPACT_ATOMS: atom_id res chain seq x y z
N ARG A 1 5.92 -9.78 19.41
CA ARG A 1 5.17 -8.53 19.32
C ARG A 1 3.76 -8.64 19.91
N LEU A 2 3.10 -9.78 19.79
CA LEU A 2 1.73 -10.02 20.28
C LEU A 2 1.65 -10.66 21.66
N GLY A 3 2.76 -11.01 22.26
CA GLY A 3 2.79 -11.79 23.51
C GLY A 3 2.26 -13.22 23.37
N THR A 4 1.83 -13.62 22.17
CA THR A 4 1.39 -14.98 21.84
C THR A 4 2.52 -15.73 21.11
N PRO A 5 2.83 -16.98 21.49
CA PRO A 5 3.92 -17.75 20.89
C PRO A 5 3.63 -18.24 19.47
N ALA A 6 2.37 -18.28 19.06
CA ALA A 6 1.92 -18.70 17.73
C ALA A 6 0.52 -18.13 17.41
N VAL A 7 0.26 -17.92 16.13
CA VAL A 7 -1.05 -17.57 15.55
C VAL A 7 -1.43 -18.60 14.50
N ARG A 8 -2.74 -18.75 14.24
CA ARG A 8 -3.28 -19.69 13.24
C ARG A 8 -4.19 -18.92 12.29
N PRO A 9 -4.36 -19.39 11.05
CA PRO A 9 -5.37 -18.86 10.15
C PRO A 9 -6.74 -18.79 10.84
N GLY A 10 -7.44 -17.66 10.67
CA GLY A 10 -8.71 -17.38 11.32
C GLY A 10 -8.64 -16.68 12.68
N ASP A 11 -7.48 -16.64 13.34
CA ASP A 11 -7.30 -15.87 14.57
C ASP A 11 -7.48 -14.37 14.29
N ALA A 12 -8.28 -13.69 15.11
CA ALA A 12 -8.47 -12.25 15.01
C ALA A 12 -7.60 -11.53 16.07
N LEU A 13 -6.76 -10.61 15.62
CA LEU A 13 -5.75 -9.94 16.43
C LEU A 13 -5.78 -8.43 16.19
N PHE A 14 -5.39 -7.66 17.21
CA PHE A 14 -4.93 -6.30 17.02
C PHE A 14 -3.40 -6.31 16.94
N CYS A 15 -2.90 -5.83 15.81
CA CYS A 15 -1.47 -5.81 15.52
C CYS A 15 -0.99 -4.36 15.44
N ARG A 16 0.14 -4.07 16.08
CA ARG A 16 0.78 -2.76 15.97
C ARG A 16 1.37 -2.61 14.56
N THR A 17 1.02 -1.50 13.91
CA THR A 17 1.57 -1.13 12.61
C THR A 17 2.95 -0.52 12.76
N ASP A 18 3.88 -0.94 11.92
CA ASP A 18 5.23 -0.36 11.86
C ASP A 18 5.28 0.84 10.91
N VAL A 19 4.59 0.76 9.79
CA VAL A 19 4.49 1.83 8.78
C VAL A 19 3.05 2.03 8.38
N ARG A 20 2.64 3.29 8.23
CA ARG A 20 1.33 3.71 7.74
C ARG A 20 1.50 4.76 6.68
N PHE A 21 0.85 4.60 5.53
CA PHE A 21 0.90 5.64 4.51
C PHE A 21 -0.44 5.86 3.80
N THR A 22 -0.61 7.05 3.27
CA THR A 22 -1.80 7.42 2.50
C THR A 22 -1.42 8.20 1.25
N HIS A 23 -2.28 8.16 0.25
CA HIS A 23 -2.15 8.98 -0.94
C HIS A 23 -3.20 10.10 -0.99
N ASP A 24 -3.10 10.98 -1.97
CA ASP A 24 -3.84 12.23 -2.08
C ASP A 24 -5.36 12.11 -2.21
N TYR A 25 -5.91 10.97 -2.65
CA TYR A 25 -7.35 10.73 -2.58
C TYR A 25 -7.83 10.40 -1.18
N VAL A 26 -7.09 9.57 -0.45
CA VAL A 26 -7.56 9.00 0.83
C VAL A 26 -7.15 9.85 2.02
N THR A 27 -6.01 10.55 1.99
CA THR A 27 -5.60 11.41 3.10
C THR A 27 -6.71 12.39 3.53
N PRO A 28 -7.38 13.13 2.60
CA PRO A 28 -8.46 14.04 2.98
C PRO A 28 -9.66 13.33 3.61
N MET A 29 -10.04 12.16 3.11
CA MET A 29 -11.15 11.37 3.65
C MET A 29 -10.83 10.85 5.05
N ALA A 30 -9.66 10.26 5.23
CA ALA A 30 -9.21 9.77 6.53
C ALA A 30 -9.07 10.91 7.55
N ALA A 31 -8.58 12.08 7.11
CA ALA A 31 -8.49 13.28 7.95
C ALA A 31 -9.85 13.80 8.40
N ALA A 32 -10.86 13.74 7.53
CA ALA A 32 -12.24 14.11 7.89
C ALA A 32 -12.79 13.16 8.97
N LEU A 33 -12.67 11.84 8.75
CA LEU A 33 -13.08 10.81 9.71
C LEU A 33 -12.33 10.93 11.04
N PHE A 34 -11.03 11.17 10.99
CA PHE A 34 -10.19 11.35 12.17
C PHE A 34 -10.68 12.50 13.05
N ARG A 35 -11.01 13.64 12.44
CA ARG A 35 -11.55 14.81 13.17
C ARG A 35 -12.97 14.57 13.66
N GLU A 36 -13.81 13.93 12.86
CA GLU A 36 -15.20 13.63 13.21
C GLU A 36 -15.31 12.70 14.43
N PHE A 37 -14.53 11.62 14.44
CA PHE A 37 -14.63 10.61 15.50
C PHE A 37 -13.80 10.91 16.74
N LEU A 38 -12.67 11.59 16.58
CA LEU A 38 -11.71 11.79 17.66
C LEU A 38 -11.60 13.26 18.10
N GLY A 39 -12.26 14.17 17.40
CA GLY A 39 -12.24 15.59 17.69
C GLY A 39 -11.12 16.38 17.00
N ALA A 40 -11.29 17.70 16.96
CA ALA A 40 -10.37 18.61 16.25
C ALA A 40 -8.95 18.65 16.86
N GLU A 41 -8.83 18.36 18.15
CA GLU A 41 -7.56 18.39 18.88
C GLU A 41 -6.80 17.04 18.83
N ALA A 42 -7.40 16.02 18.24
CA ALA A 42 -6.74 14.71 18.10
C ALA A 42 -5.42 14.83 17.33
N ARG A 43 -4.43 14.06 17.75
CA ARG A 43 -3.10 14.01 17.12
C ARG A 43 -2.82 12.61 16.61
N VAL A 44 -2.13 12.58 15.46
CA VAL A 44 -1.63 11.33 14.88
C VAL A 44 -0.46 10.83 15.73
N GLU A 45 -0.57 9.60 16.17
CA GLU A 45 0.46 8.93 16.93
C GLU A 45 1.56 8.37 16.03
N GLY A 46 2.84 8.60 16.38
CA GLY A 46 4.00 8.08 15.65
C GLY A 46 4.10 8.62 14.23
N THR A 47 4.18 9.91 14.11
CA THR A 47 4.33 10.61 12.83
C THR A 47 5.64 10.31 12.12
N ASP A 48 6.65 9.81 12.83
CA ASP A 48 7.92 9.29 12.32
C ASP A 48 7.79 8.02 11.47
N SER A 49 6.67 7.32 11.62
CA SER A 49 6.32 6.09 10.87
C SER A 49 5.03 6.26 10.07
N THR A 50 4.63 7.51 9.82
CA THR A 50 3.42 7.87 9.07
C THR A 50 3.78 8.78 7.91
N TYR A 51 3.36 8.42 6.71
CA TYR A 51 3.74 9.09 5.47
C TYR A 51 2.50 9.42 4.64
N ALA A 52 2.59 10.47 3.85
CA ALA A 52 1.59 10.82 2.85
C ALA A 52 2.26 11.07 1.51
N PHE A 53 1.57 10.72 0.43
CA PHE A 53 2.09 10.83 -0.93
C PHE A 53 1.12 11.60 -1.80
N ARG A 54 1.67 12.49 -2.62
CA ARG A 54 0.96 13.13 -3.73
C ARG A 54 1.45 12.52 -5.02
N ASP A 55 0.78 11.45 -5.45
CA ASP A 55 1.22 10.65 -6.60
C ASP A 55 0.08 10.27 -7.57
N HIS A 56 -1.18 10.28 -7.15
CA HIS A 56 -2.33 10.03 -8.01
C HIS A 56 -2.83 11.29 -8.73
N LEU A 57 -2.74 12.46 -8.10
CA LEU A 57 -3.22 13.75 -8.62
C LEU A 57 -2.08 14.66 -9.11
N THR A 58 -0.90 14.10 -9.33
CA THR A 58 0.30 14.83 -9.77
C THR A 58 0.13 15.43 -11.16
N PHE A 59 0.62 16.65 -11.33
CA PHE A 59 0.69 17.36 -12.62
C PHE A 59 -0.65 17.57 -13.35
N LEU A 60 -1.79 17.44 -12.69
CA LEU A 60 -3.09 17.60 -13.33
C LEU A 60 -3.31 18.98 -13.94
N ASP A 61 -2.65 20.00 -13.41
CA ASP A 61 -2.60 21.34 -13.98
C ASP A 61 -1.94 21.38 -15.37
N ARG A 62 -1.09 20.40 -15.70
CA ARG A 62 -0.39 20.30 -16.98
C ARG A 62 -1.05 19.31 -17.95
N VAL A 63 -1.54 18.18 -17.42
CA VAL A 63 -1.96 17.05 -18.26
C VAL A 63 -3.47 16.92 -18.42
N MET A 64 -4.26 17.58 -17.57
CA MET A 64 -5.73 17.48 -17.64
C MET A 64 -6.30 18.11 -18.92
N SER A 65 -7.18 17.39 -19.59
CA SER A 65 -7.83 17.83 -20.81
C SER A 65 -8.69 19.08 -20.57
N PRO A 66 -8.90 19.97 -21.59
CA PRO A 66 -9.78 21.13 -21.48
C PRO A 66 -11.18 20.75 -21.00
N LYS A 67 -11.77 19.69 -21.54
CA LYS A 67 -13.10 19.20 -21.15
C LYS A 67 -13.20 18.89 -19.65
N HIS A 68 -12.21 18.23 -19.09
CA HIS A 68 -12.22 17.90 -17.65
C HIS A 68 -12.01 19.15 -16.77
N ARG A 69 -11.27 20.15 -17.26
CA ARG A 69 -11.13 21.44 -16.58
C ARG A 69 -12.45 22.20 -16.56
N GLU A 70 -13.17 22.25 -17.69
CA GLU A 70 -14.50 22.86 -17.79
C GLU A 70 -15.53 22.21 -16.87
N MET A 71 -15.39 20.90 -16.61
CA MET A 71 -16.19 20.16 -15.62
C MET A 71 -15.82 20.46 -14.16
N GLY A 72 -14.81 21.29 -13.90
CA GLY A 72 -14.37 21.64 -12.56
C GLY A 72 -13.48 20.61 -11.87
N LEU A 73 -13.07 19.54 -12.54
CA LEU A 73 -12.32 18.44 -11.92
C LEU A 73 -10.95 18.88 -11.42
N LEU A 74 -10.32 19.86 -12.08
CA LEU A 74 -9.05 20.41 -11.61
C LEU A 74 -9.21 21.14 -10.26
N ALA A 75 -10.30 21.87 -10.09
CA ALA A 75 -10.58 22.57 -8.83
C ALA A 75 -10.80 21.56 -7.68
N HIS A 76 -11.52 20.47 -7.94
CA HIS A 76 -11.69 19.39 -6.97
C HIS A 76 -10.38 18.72 -6.61
N ALA A 77 -9.55 18.37 -7.59
CA ALA A 77 -8.22 17.78 -7.35
C ALA A 77 -7.33 18.71 -6.50
N ASN A 78 -7.31 20.00 -6.81
CA ASN A 78 -6.56 20.99 -6.06
C ASN A 78 -7.08 21.15 -4.62
N ALA A 79 -8.39 21.05 -4.40
CA ALA A 79 -8.97 21.07 -3.06
C ALA A 79 -8.51 19.86 -2.23
N LEU A 80 -8.42 18.66 -2.81
CA LEU A 80 -7.89 17.47 -2.16
C LEU A 80 -6.41 17.64 -1.81
N LYS A 81 -5.59 18.13 -2.75
CA LYS A 81 -4.17 18.45 -2.51
C LYS A 81 -3.99 19.42 -1.35
N THR A 82 -4.73 20.54 -1.34
CA THR A 82 -4.66 21.53 -0.27
C THR A 82 -5.07 20.95 1.08
N THR A 83 -6.11 20.12 1.11
CA THR A 83 -6.57 19.45 2.35
C THR A 83 -5.51 18.48 2.88
N GLN A 84 -4.91 17.68 2.01
CA GLN A 84 -3.81 16.78 2.36
C GLN A 84 -2.64 17.54 2.96
N GLU A 85 -2.17 18.58 2.26
CA GLU A 85 -1.05 19.40 2.71
C GLU A 85 -1.29 20.05 4.08
N ALA A 86 -2.48 20.65 4.25
CA ALA A 86 -2.86 21.29 5.50
C ALA A 86 -2.93 20.27 6.67
N PHE A 87 -3.46 19.07 6.41
CA PHE A 87 -3.53 18.02 7.42
C PHE A 87 -2.13 17.51 7.77
N CYS A 88 -1.31 17.17 6.79
CA CYS A 88 0.05 16.68 7.01
C CYS A 88 0.88 17.69 7.80
N LYS A 89 0.81 18.98 7.44
CA LYS A 89 1.49 20.06 8.15
C LYS A 89 1.02 20.19 9.60
N ALA A 90 -0.30 20.15 9.83
CA ALA A 90 -0.88 20.28 11.17
C ALA A 90 -0.55 19.10 12.08
N GLN A 91 -0.38 17.91 11.51
CA GLN A 91 -0.08 16.69 12.25
C GLN A 91 1.41 16.33 12.30
N GLY A 92 2.27 17.01 11.53
CA GLY A 92 3.71 16.70 11.43
C GLY A 92 4.00 15.42 10.64
N ILE A 93 3.14 15.08 9.69
CA ILE A 93 3.31 13.92 8.79
C ILE A 93 4.22 14.32 7.64
N ARG A 94 5.19 13.47 7.28
CA ARG A 94 6.01 13.63 6.08
C ARG A 94 5.15 13.46 4.83
N LEU A 95 5.05 14.53 4.03
CA LEU A 95 4.40 14.52 2.72
C LEU A 95 5.48 14.45 1.63
N TYR A 96 5.38 13.44 0.77
CA TYR A 96 6.10 13.36 -0.50
C TYR A 96 5.27 14.07 -1.57
N ASP A 97 5.81 15.14 -2.15
CA ASP A 97 5.05 16.10 -2.95
C ASP A 97 5.65 16.32 -4.35
N GLU A 98 4.99 17.15 -5.12
CA GLU A 98 5.52 17.69 -6.37
C GLU A 98 6.72 18.60 -6.08
N VAL A 99 7.77 18.47 -6.87
CA VAL A 99 9.00 19.29 -6.71
C VAL A 99 8.87 20.58 -7.52
N PRO A 100 9.17 21.74 -6.92
CA PRO A 100 9.23 23.00 -7.68
C PRO A 100 10.16 22.89 -8.88
N GLY A 101 9.69 23.30 -10.05
CA GLY A 101 10.46 23.20 -11.30
C GLY A 101 10.19 21.93 -12.12
N GLY A 102 9.41 21.01 -11.60
CA GLY A 102 8.95 19.78 -12.27
C GLY A 102 9.54 18.52 -11.65
N GLY A 103 8.72 17.48 -11.60
CA GLY A 103 9.03 16.22 -10.96
C GLY A 103 8.16 15.98 -9.71
N SER A 104 8.26 14.78 -9.18
CA SER A 104 7.64 14.36 -7.92
C SER A 104 8.73 13.75 -7.04
N GLU A 105 8.59 13.89 -5.72
CA GLU A 105 9.54 13.28 -4.79
C GLU A 105 9.51 11.76 -4.89
N ALA A 106 8.31 11.17 -5.01
CA ALA A 106 8.17 9.71 -5.14
C ALA A 106 6.76 9.28 -5.56
N ILE A 107 6.68 8.06 -6.09
CA ILE A 107 5.47 7.23 -6.14
C ILE A 107 5.43 6.42 -4.85
N CYS A 108 4.28 6.32 -4.19
CA CYS A 108 4.17 5.76 -2.84
C CYS A 108 4.79 4.35 -2.71
N HIS A 109 4.46 3.45 -3.62
CA HIS A 109 4.95 2.06 -3.54
C HIS A 109 6.46 1.96 -3.72
N ASN A 110 7.04 2.79 -4.62
CA ASN A 110 8.49 2.84 -4.83
C ASN A 110 9.19 3.37 -3.57
N ALA A 111 8.76 4.51 -3.04
CA ALA A 111 9.36 5.06 -1.83
C ALA A 111 9.23 4.13 -0.61
N VAL A 112 8.06 3.48 -0.46
CA VAL A 112 7.86 2.51 0.64
C VAL A 112 8.79 1.32 0.49
N LEU A 113 9.00 0.82 -0.74
CA LEU A 113 9.88 -0.30 -1.02
C LEU A 113 11.36 0.06 -0.85
N GLU A 114 11.77 1.24 -1.34
CA GLU A 114 13.18 1.62 -1.44
C GLU A 114 13.73 2.23 -0.15
N ASP A 115 12.91 3.05 0.56
CA ASP A 115 13.42 3.91 1.64
C ASP A 115 12.75 3.68 3.00
N ILE A 116 11.57 3.04 3.07
CA ILE A 116 10.74 3.08 4.27
C ILE A 116 10.55 1.70 4.92
N ALA A 117 10.10 0.71 4.14
CA ALA A 117 9.74 -0.60 4.67
C ALA A 117 10.98 -1.46 4.95
N LEU A 118 10.87 -2.29 5.99
CA LEU A 118 11.91 -3.26 6.38
C LEU A 118 11.30 -4.67 6.48
N PRO A 119 12.12 -5.72 6.29
CA PRO A 119 11.68 -7.09 6.47
C PRO A 119 11.02 -7.34 7.83
N GLY A 120 9.94 -8.11 7.83
CA GLY A 120 9.21 -8.48 9.05
C GLY A 120 8.33 -7.37 9.65
N GLN A 121 8.22 -6.21 9.00
CA GLN A 121 7.32 -5.15 9.42
C GLN A 121 5.88 -5.41 8.99
N LEU A 122 4.93 -4.81 9.73
CA LEU A 122 3.54 -4.68 9.33
C LEU A 122 3.32 -3.29 8.74
N VAL A 123 3.02 -3.25 7.44
CA VAL A 123 2.83 -2.03 6.66
C VAL A 123 1.38 -1.93 6.22
N ILE A 124 0.73 -0.83 6.51
CA ILE A 124 -0.61 -0.53 5.97
C ILE A 124 -0.58 0.73 5.12
N GLY A 125 -1.31 0.68 4.02
CA GLY A 125 -1.46 1.82 3.13
C GLY A 125 -2.89 1.99 2.66
N SER A 126 -3.23 3.18 2.22
CA SER A 126 -4.56 3.46 1.67
C SER A 126 -4.76 3.02 0.23
N ASP A 127 -3.75 2.43 -0.37
CA ASP A 127 -3.77 1.90 -1.73
C ASP A 127 -3.79 0.37 -1.72
N SER A 128 -4.50 -0.23 -2.66
CA SER A 128 -4.61 -1.68 -2.80
C SER A 128 -3.26 -2.36 -3.06
N HIS A 129 -2.34 -1.69 -3.79
CA HIS A 129 -1.01 -2.21 -4.11
C HIS A 129 0.03 -2.00 -2.99
N THR A 130 -0.40 -1.68 -1.77
CA THR A 130 0.47 -1.68 -0.58
C THR A 130 1.23 -3.00 -0.41
N CYS A 131 0.69 -4.10 -0.92
CA CYS A 131 1.32 -5.42 -0.97
C CYS A 131 2.69 -5.44 -1.68
N THR A 132 3.04 -4.42 -2.46
CA THR A 132 4.36 -4.28 -3.10
C THR A 132 5.51 -4.42 -2.10
N ALA A 133 5.38 -3.90 -0.89
CA ALA A 133 6.41 -4.01 0.15
C ALA A 133 6.65 -5.44 0.65
N GLY A 134 5.79 -6.38 0.28
CA GLY A 134 6.01 -7.82 0.51
C GLY A 134 7.26 -8.36 -0.18
N ALA A 135 7.74 -7.70 -1.24
CA ALA A 135 9.01 -8.06 -1.90
C ALA A 135 10.24 -7.99 -0.97
N LEU A 136 10.14 -7.21 0.12
CA LEU A 136 11.14 -7.16 1.19
C LEU A 136 10.87 -8.16 2.33
N GLY A 137 9.78 -8.92 2.28
CA GLY A 137 9.32 -9.75 3.39
C GLY A 137 8.56 -8.96 4.47
N ALA A 138 7.94 -7.84 4.13
CA ALA A 138 6.99 -7.13 4.99
C ALA A 138 5.59 -7.73 4.83
N PHE A 139 4.81 -7.80 5.91
CA PHE A 139 3.38 -8.09 5.82
C PHE A 139 2.64 -6.78 5.53
N ALA A 140 2.37 -6.55 4.24
CA ALA A 140 1.91 -5.26 3.74
C ALA A 140 0.58 -5.40 3.00
N PHE A 141 -0.44 -4.60 3.33
CA PHE A 141 -1.75 -4.66 2.69
C PHE A 141 -2.49 -3.33 2.70
N GLY A 142 -3.39 -3.18 1.73
CA GLY A 142 -4.26 -2.02 1.59
C GLY A 142 -5.40 -2.01 2.60
N VAL A 143 -5.76 -0.81 3.09
CA VAL A 143 -6.86 -0.59 4.04
C VAL A 143 -7.69 0.61 3.66
N GLY A 144 -8.93 0.68 4.16
CA GLY A 144 -9.83 1.80 3.92
C GLY A 144 -9.50 3.03 4.77
N ALA A 145 -10.13 4.16 4.41
CA ALA A 145 -9.94 5.44 5.10
C ALA A 145 -10.27 5.38 6.60
N THR A 146 -11.26 4.58 7.00
CA THR A 146 -11.65 4.39 8.40
C THR A 146 -10.56 3.66 9.19
N ASP A 147 -9.98 2.61 8.61
CA ASP A 147 -8.90 1.85 9.25
C ASP A 147 -7.64 2.71 9.39
N VAL A 148 -7.32 3.50 8.35
CA VAL A 148 -6.23 4.47 8.41
C VAL A 148 -6.45 5.49 9.54
N ALA A 149 -7.66 6.09 9.63
CA ALA A 149 -7.98 7.07 10.67
C ALA A 149 -7.82 6.47 12.07
N ASN A 150 -8.30 5.24 12.28
CA ASN A 150 -8.10 4.52 13.53
C ASN A 150 -6.62 4.25 13.82
N ALA A 151 -5.88 3.74 12.83
CA ALA A 151 -4.47 3.42 12.97
C ALA A 151 -3.59 4.66 13.18
N TRP A 152 -4.00 5.83 12.72
CA TRP A 152 -3.33 7.09 13.03
C TRP A 152 -3.40 7.42 14.53
N PHE A 153 -4.47 7.03 15.20
CA PHE A 153 -4.65 7.29 16.63
C PHE A 153 -4.10 6.17 17.51
N THR A 154 -4.41 4.91 17.17
CA THR A 154 -4.10 3.76 18.02
C THR A 154 -2.74 3.12 17.71
N LYS A 155 -2.19 3.33 16.52
CA LYS A 155 -1.09 2.57 15.91
C LYS A 155 -1.42 1.10 15.64
N ASP A 156 -2.62 0.68 15.88
CA ASP A 156 -3.03 -0.72 15.76
C ASP A 156 -4.00 -0.91 14.60
N ILE A 157 -3.99 -2.09 14.05
CA ILE A 157 -4.96 -2.56 13.05
C ILE A 157 -5.48 -3.94 13.44
N ARG A 158 -6.79 -4.16 13.25
CA ARG A 158 -7.37 -5.50 13.41
C ARG A 158 -7.05 -6.33 12.19
N VAL A 159 -6.41 -7.46 12.40
CA VAL A 159 -6.08 -8.44 11.36
C VAL A 159 -6.75 -9.77 11.70
N VAL A 160 -7.36 -10.39 10.71
CA VAL A 160 -7.68 -11.83 10.76
C VAL A 160 -6.54 -12.53 10.04
N VAL A 161 -5.83 -13.41 10.73
CA VAL A 161 -4.69 -14.14 10.15
C VAL A 161 -5.15 -14.91 8.91
N PRO A 162 -4.64 -14.58 7.71
CA PRO A 162 -5.07 -15.24 6.49
C PRO A 162 -4.44 -16.61 6.30
N ASP A 163 -5.09 -17.46 5.50
CA ASP A 163 -4.46 -18.64 4.93
C ASP A 163 -3.39 -18.23 3.90
N VAL A 164 -2.52 -19.17 3.55
CA VAL A 164 -1.41 -18.96 2.62
C VAL A 164 -1.52 -19.89 1.42
N VAL A 165 -1.41 -19.31 0.24
CA VAL A 165 -1.18 -20.06 -1.02
C VAL A 165 0.31 -19.94 -1.34
N ARG A 166 1.01 -21.03 -1.30
CA ARG A 166 2.42 -21.07 -1.68
C ARG A 166 2.56 -21.30 -3.17
N VAL A 167 3.33 -20.45 -3.82
CA VAL A 167 3.67 -20.51 -5.24
C VAL A 167 5.16 -20.79 -5.38
N ASP A 168 5.51 -22.02 -5.69
CA ASP A 168 6.90 -22.43 -5.88
C ASP A 168 7.35 -22.18 -7.33
N LEU A 169 8.29 -21.25 -7.51
CA LEU A 169 8.91 -20.93 -8.80
C LEU A 169 10.27 -21.60 -8.92
N HIS A 170 10.48 -22.33 -9.99
CA HIS A 170 11.71 -23.09 -10.21
C HIS A 170 12.43 -22.69 -11.51
N GLY A 171 13.78 -22.70 -11.46
CA GLY A 171 14.62 -22.39 -12.61
C GLY A 171 14.82 -20.90 -12.82
N ALA A 172 15.33 -20.53 -14.00
CA ALA A 172 15.57 -19.14 -14.39
C ALA A 172 14.52 -18.67 -15.38
N MET A 173 14.14 -17.39 -15.29
CA MET A 173 13.32 -16.75 -16.32
C MET A 173 14.10 -16.71 -17.64
N PRO A 174 13.50 -17.11 -18.77
CA PRO A 174 14.09 -16.88 -20.08
C PRO A 174 14.20 -15.39 -20.40
N ASP A 175 15.18 -14.99 -21.22
CA ASP A 175 15.47 -13.59 -21.56
C ASP A 175 14.30 -12.79 -22.14
N HIS A 176 13.32 -13.46 -22.72
CA HIS A 176 12.11 -12.83 -23.30
C HIS A 176 10.87 -12.90 -22.40
N VAL A 177 11.03 -13.33 -21.16
CA VAL A 177 9.97 -13.42 -20.14
C VAL A 177 10.26 -12.44 -19.03
N SER A 178 9.28 -11.64 -18.65
CA SER A 178 9.35 -10.71 -17.52
C SER A 178 8.65 -11.28 -16.28
N ALA A 179 8.92 -10.72 -15.12
CA ALA A 179 8.20 -11.06 -13.87
C ALA A 179 6.69 -10.84 -14.01
N LYS A 180 6.27 -9.86 -14.83
CA LYS A 180 4.85 -9.65 -15.15
C LYS A 180 4.24 -10.82 -15.90
N ASP A 181 4.95 -11.43 -16.86
CA ASP A 181 4.46 -12.60 -17.57
C ASP A 181 4.32 -13.80 -16.64
N VAL A 182 5.25 -13.95 -15.69
CA VAL A 182 5.17 -14.98 -14.64
C VAL A 182 3.91 -14.75 -13.81
N MET A 183 3.66 -13.52 -13.34
CA MET A 183 2.49 -13.21 -12.53
C MET A 183 1.18 -13.38 -13.32
N LEU A 184 1.13 -12.97 -14.59
CA LEU A 184 -0.04 -13.21 -15.43
C LEU A 184 -0.34 -14.71 -15.60
N LYS A 185 0.70 -15.54 -15.66
CA LYS A 185 0.54 -17.01 -15.69
C LYS A 185 -0.02 -17.53 -14.36
N ILE A 186 0.46 -17.01 -13.22
CA ILE A 186 -0.04 -17.35 -11.89
C ILE A 186 -1.52 -16.95 -11.75
N LEU A 187 -1.88 -15.73 -12.16
CA LEU A 187 -3.27 -15.24 -12.12
C LEU A 187 -4.22 -16.05 -13.01
N ALA A 188 -3.69 -16.66 -14.07
CA ALA A 188 -4.46 -17.56 -14.96
C ALA A 188 -4.67 -18.95 -14.38
N ASP A 189 -4.02 -19.32 -13.27
CA ASP A 189 -4.23 -20.61 -12.61
C ASP A 189 -5.69 -20.76 -12.16
N PRO A 190 -6.33 -21.91 -12.39
CA PRO A 190 -7.72 -22.14 -12.01
C PRO A 190 -8.02 -21.82 -10.54
N TYR A 191 -7.10 -22.11 -9.62
CA TYR A 191 -7.29 -21.81 -8.19
C TYR A 191 -7.48 -20.32 -7.94
N ILE A 192 -6.64 -19.48 -8.55
CA ILE A 192 -6.72 -18.01 -8.39
C ILE A 192 -7.88 -17.45 -9.20
N LYS A 193 -8.02 -17.87 -10.46
CA LYS A 193 -9.07 -17.41 -11.37
C LYS A 193 -10.49 -17.69 -10.86
N GLU A 194 -10.68 -18.80 -10.16
CA GLU A 194 -11.97 -19.18 -9.54
C GLU A 194 -12.20 -18.49 -8.18
N GLY A 195 -11.32 -17.60 -7.76
CA GLY A 195 -11.47 -16.80 -6.54
C GLY A 195 -11.08 -17.54 -5.24
N LYS A 196 -10.42 -18.69 -5.32
CA LYS A 196 -10.04 -19.47 -4.13
C LYS A 196 -8.91 -18.81 -3.32
N ALA A 197 -8.16 -17.89 -3.93
CA ALA A 197 -7.10 -17.11 -3.27
C ALA A 197 -7.61 -15.81 -2.60
N ILE A 198 -8.89 -15.52 -2.68
CA ILE A 198 -9.48 -14.29 -2.11
C ILE A 198 -9.19 -14.25 -0.61
N GLY A 199 -8.57 -13.13 -0.18
CA GLY A 199 -8.23 -12.87 1.21
C GLY A 199 -7.05 -13.67 1.77
N GLN A 200 -6.41 -14.50 0.95
CA GLN A 200 -5.21 -15.27 1.35
C GLN A 200 -3.92 -14.49 1.09
N VAL A 201 -2.80 -15.02 1.54
CA VAL A 201 -1.45 -14.55 1.20
C VAL A 201 -0.93 -15.36 0.01
N LEU A 202 -0.35 -14.71 -1.00
CA LEU A 202 0.46 -15.39 -2.00
C LEU A 202 1.93 -15.38 -1.53
N GLU A 203 2.43 -16.53 -1.08
CA GLU A 203 3.84 -16.72 -0.71
C GLU A 203 4.62 -17.21 -1.92
N PHE A 204 5.52 -16.36 -2.44
CA PHE A 204 6.38 -16.73 -3.57
C PHE A 204 7.68 -17.35 -3.04
N ALA A 205 7.95 -18.56 -3.48
CA ALA A 205 9.06 -19.38 -2.98
C ALA A 205 9.80 -20.10 -4.12
N GLY A 206 10.83 -20.87 -3.75
CA GLY A 206 11.62 -21.67 -4.69
C GLY A 206 12.89 -20.97 -5.18
N ASP A 207 13.72 -21.72 -5.90
CA ASP A 207 14.99 -21.22 -6.41
C ASP A 207 14.83 -20.18 -7.53
N GLY A 208 13.68 -20.15 -8.20
CA GLY A 208 13.35 -19.13 -9.17
C GLY A 208 13.25 -17.74 -8.53
N VAL A 209 12.61 -17.63 -7.36
CA VAL A 209 12.49 -16.34 -6.63
C VAL A 209 13.84 -15.83 -6.15
N THR A 210 14.72 -16.71 -5.70
CA THR A 210 16.07 -16.31 -5.24
C THR A 210 16.95 -15.74 -6.35
N ARG A 211 16.63 -16.01 -7.61
CA ARG A 211 17.31 -15.46 -8.80
C ARG A 211 16.76 -14.11 -9.24
N MET A 212 15.55 -13.75 -8.78
CA MET A 212 14.89 -12.49 -9.11
C MET A 212 15.55 -11.33 -8.34
N ASN A 213 15.73 -10.21 -9.02
CA ASN A 213 16.09 -8.96 -8.39
C ASN A 213 14.90 -8.37 -7.61
N LEU A 214 15.09 -7.26 -6.92
CA LEU A 214 14.04 -6.64 -6.10
C LEU A 214 12.84 -6.18 -6.94
N ASP A 215 13.07 -5.59 -8.11
CA ASP A 215 11.99 -5.08 -8.99
C ASP A 215 11.11 -6.22 -9.52
N GLU A 216 11.74 -7.35 -9.86
CA GLU A 216 11.04 -8.55 -10.30
C GLU A 216 10.17 -9.13 -9.18
N ARG A 217 10.71 -9.22 -7.95
CA ARG A 217 9.93 -9.67 -6.79
C ARG A 217 8.82 -8.68 -6.44
N ALA A 218 9.09 -7.37 -6.53
CA ALA A 218 8.10 -6.32 -6.33
C ALA A 218 6.94 -6.43 -7.34
N THR A 219 7.25 -6.81 -8.59
CA THR A 219 6.21 -7.06 -9.61
C THR A 219 5.29 -8.20 -9.20
N LEU A 220 5.82 -9.30 -8.65
CA LEU A 220 5.00 -10.42 -8.17
C LEU A 220 4.12 -10.00 -7.00
N THR A 221 4.70 -9.35 -5.99
CA THR A 221 3.96 -8.96 -4.78
C THR A 221 2.97 -7.84 -5.05
N ASN A 222 3.31 -6.86 -5.91
CA ASN A 222 2.40 -5.82 -6.34
C ASN A 222 1.12 -6.38 -6.98
N MET A 223 1.26 -7.35 -7.88
CA MET A 223 0.13 -7.92 -8.59
C MET A 223 -0.62 -9.01 -7.81
N ALA A 224 -0.26 -9.29 -6.57
CA ALA A 224 -1.02 -10.23 -5.73
C ALA A 224 -2.47 -9.77 -5.50
N VAL A 225 -2.70 -8.47 -5.42
CA VAL A 225 -4.03 -7.87 -5.28
C VAL A 225 -4.92 -8.12 -6.51
N GLU A 226 -4.36 -8.31 -7.69
CA GLU A 226 -5.11 -8.65 -8.91
C GLU A 226 -5.75 -10.05 -8.82
N GLY A 227 -5.20 -10.93 -7.98
CA GLY A 227 -5.79 -12.21 -7.59
C GLY A 227 -6.70 -12.10 -6.37
N ALA A 228 -7.03 -10.88 -5.93
CA ALA A 228 -7.79 -10.58 -4.71
C ALA A 228 -7.15 -11.17 -3.42
N ALA A 229 -5.84 -11.42 -3.44
CA ALA A 229 -5.10 -11.79 -2.25
C ALA A 229 -4.96 -10.58 -1.30
N THR A 230 -4.81 -10.86 -0.01
CA THR A 230 -4.55 -9.82 1.00
C THR A 230 -3.18 -9.17 0.77
N THR A 231 -2.19 -9.99 0.47
CA THR A 231 -0.80 -9.56 0.20
C THR A 231 -0.06 -10.62 -0.61
N GLY A 232 1.06 -10.23 -1.20
CA GLY A 232 2.10 -11.12 -1.71
C GLY A 232 3.36 -10.98 -0.83
N ILE A 233 4.11 -12.05 -0.62
CA ILE A 233 5.32 -12.03 0.18
C ILE A 233 6.39 -12.96 -0.40
#